data_177bca6c4207d6558e2cec083fc5d952
#
_entry.id   177bca6c4207d6558e2cec083fc5d952
#
_cell.length_a   1.000
_cell.length_b   1.000
_cell.length_c   1.000
_cell.angle_alpha   90.00
_cell.angle_beta   90.00
_cell.angle_gamma   90.00
#
_symmetry.space_group_name_H-M   'P 1'
#
loop_
_entity.id
_entity.type
_entity.pdbx_description
1 polymer ?
#
loop_
_entity_poly.entity_id
_entity_poly.type
_entity_poly.pdbx_seq_one_letter_code
_entity_poly.pdbx_strand_id
1 'polypeptide(L)'
;RSLAQQVARAAAIDSDVLLLGPTGTGKDLLARSIHAQSRRASAPMVAVNMAAIPAELSAATLFGAARGAFTGATDRRLGYFEQADGGTLFLDEIGDAPLALQPQLLRALEQREVQVVGGDIRPFDARIISATDTPINEEGADFRAALRHRLGAVEIRLLPLCEHPEDIGLLAAHYLALALQESRGEDLWRLLADSPLAVGRCAALFDLLLAHDWPGNVRELVNILRQVAISADGDMQLPAELVDRLSDGTGAGDTGASPAMGTGRRRERPLDEISEADFAAVWEAGDYEVARVARKLGVSRQSVYRRVHESPDYRLASDLSLEELRDALAACGGDSRCAARALRVSFTGLRARLKDVQALAVKAASSSGSDA
;
A
#
# COMPACT_ATOMS: atom_id res chain seq x y z
N ARG A 1 12.13 -18.54 9.69
CA ARG A 1 12.94 -17.82 10.71
C ARG A 1 12.30 -16.45 10.89
N SER A 2 12.22 -15.94 12.14
CA SER A 2 11.59 -14.64 12.36
C SER A 2 12.37 -13.52 11.66
N LEU A 3 11.69 -12.47 11.19
CA LEU A 3 12.29 -11.30 10.55
C LEU A 3 13.37 -10.67 11.45
N ALA A 4 13.11 -10.59 12.76
CA ALA A 4 14.07 -10.09 13.75
C ALA A 4 15.41 -10.85 13.74
N GLN A 5 15.40 -12.18 13.56
CA GLN A 5 16.63 -12.97 13.46
C GLN A 5 17.37 -12.70 12.14
N GLN A 6 16.66 -12.47 11.04
CA GLN A 6 17.27 -12.09 9.76
C GLN A 6 17.95 -10.73 9.87
N VAL A 7 17.28 -9.74 10.49
CA VAL A 7 17.83 -8.40 10.77
C VAL A 7 19.10 -8.49 11.60
N ALA A 8 19.06 -9.18 12.73
CA ALA A 8 20.21 -9.33 13.62
C ALA A 8 21.42 -9.98 12.91
N ARG A 9 21.18 -11.00 12.08
CA ARG A 9 22.24 -11.64 11.27
C ARG A 9 22.79 -10.69 10.21
N ALA A 10 21.90 -10.01 9.47
CA ALA A 10 22.32 -9.02 8.48
C ALA A 10 23.12 -7.89 9.11
N ALA A 11 22.72 -7.42 10.30
CA ALA A 11 23.45 -6.37 11.02
C ALA A 11 24.84 -6.79 11.49
N ALA A 12 25.01 -8.06 11.89
CA ALA A 12 26.28 -8.57 12.39
C ALA A 12 27.40 -8.65 11.33
N ILE A 13 27.06 -8.73 10.05
CA ILE A 13 28.00 -8.82 8.92
C ILE A 13 28.01 -7.50 8.15
N ASP A 14 29.19 -7.12 7.57
CA ASP A 14 29.33 -5.89 6.79
C ASP A 14 29.07 -6.11 5.28
N SER A 15 28.23 -7.09 4.94
CA SER A 15 27.82 -7.37 3.58
C SER A 15 26.69 -6.46 3.13
N ASP A 16 26.61 -6.21 1.83
CA ASP A 16 25.51 -5.47 1.21
C ASP A 16 24.20 -6.25 1.36
N VAL A 17 23.09 -5.53 1.55
CA VAL A 17 21.76 -6.09 1.82
C VAL A 17 20.75 -5.60 0.81
N LEU A 18 19.93 -6.51 0.27
CA LEU A 18 18.83 -6.20 -0.63
C LEU A 18 17.49 -6.52 0.07
N LEU A 19 16.65 -5.51 0.24
CA LEU A 19 15.31 -5.60 0.82
C LEU A 19 14.28 -5.66 -0.31
N LEU A 20 13.53 -6.74 -0.37
CA LEU A 20 12.48 -6.95 -1.38
C LEU A 20 11.12 -6.98 -0.70
N GLY A 21 10.13 -6.34 -1.28
CA GLY A 21 8.76 -6.42 -0.77
C GLY A 21 7.87 -5.29 -1.26
N PRO A 22 6.56 -5.46 -1.20
CA PRO A 22 5.60 -4.46 -1.65
C PRO A 22 5.80 -3.09 -0.99
N THR A 23 5.28 -2.04 -1.66
CA THR A 23 5.30 -0.69 -1.06
C THR A 23 4.56 -0.67 0.28
N GLY A 24 5.03 0.13 1.22
CA GLY A 24 4.38 0.27 2.53
C GLY A 24 4.63 -0.85 3.54
N THR A 25 5.45 -1.87 3.24
CA THR A 25 5.78 -2.97 4.16
C THR A 25 6.83 -2.63 5.22
N GLY A 26 7.43 -1.44 5.17
CA GLY A 26 8.41 -0.99 6.18
C GLY A 26 9.87 -1.24 5.80
N LYS A 27 10.22 -1.34 4.51
CA LYS A 27 11.61 -1.51 4.04
C LYS A 27 12.58 -0.46 4.61
N ASP A 28 12.17 0.82 4.69
CA ASP A 28 12.98 1.91 5.27
C ASP A 28 13.24 1.69 6.77
N LEU A 29 12.21 1.34 7.55
CA LEU A 29 12.38 1.02 8.97
C LEU A 29 13.33 -0.16 9.18
N LEU A 30 13.24 -1.17 8.30
CA LEU A 30 14.12 -2.32 8.36
C LEU A 30 15.58 -1.94 8.04
N ALA A 31 15.81 -1.11 7.02
CA ALA A 31 17.13 -0.61 6.67
C ALA A 31 17.76 0.18 7.84
N ARG A 32 16.98 1.07 8.47
CA ARG A 32 17.41 1.80 9.67
C ARG A 32 17.73 0.88 10.85
N SER A 33 16.90 -0.15 11.05
CA SER A 33 17.11 -1.15 12.11
C SER A 33 18.40 -1.97 11.87
N ILE A 34 18.68 -2.36 10.63
CA ILE A 34 19.92 -3.06 10.26
C ILE A 34 21.13 -2.16 10.51
N HIS A 35 21.08 -0.88 10.11
CA HIS A 35 22.15 0.08 10.35
C HIS A 35 22.39 0.29 11.85
N ALA A 36 21.33 0.57 12.63
CA ALA A 36 21.40 0.83 14.07
C ALA A 36 21.96 -0.33 14.88
N GLN A 37 21.82 -1.57 14.41
CA GLN A 37 22.37 -2.77 15.04
C GLN A 37 23.71 -3.21 14.46
N SER A 38 24.25 -2.49 13.47
CA SER A 38 25.48 -2.85 12.77
C SER A 38 26.74 -2.27 13.46
N ARG A 39 27.90 -2.69 13.00
CA ARG A 39 29.19 -2.12 13.42
C ARG A 39 29.35 -0.65 13.04
N ARG A 40 28.54 -0.16 12.10
CA ARG A 40 28.54 1.22 11.60
C ARG A 40 27.42 2.09 12.21
N ALA A 41 26.79 1.63 13.31
CA ALA A 41 25.67 2.33 13.96
C ALA A 41 25.97 3.77 14.40
N SER A 42 27.22 4.09 14.72
CA SER A 42 27.66 5.45 15.08
C SER A 42 28.10 6.32 13.89
N ALA A 43 28.19 5.72 12.70
CA ALA A 43 28.57 6.41 11.47
C ALA A 43 27.31 6.92 10.72
N PRO A 44 27.44 7.81 9.72
CA PRO A 44 26.28 8.34 9.01
C PRO A 44 25.53 7.26 8.22
N MET A 45 24.21 7.34 8.23
CA MET A 45 23.32 6.65 7.30
C MET A 45 22.76 7.66 6.31
N VAL A 46 23.22 7.59 5.07
CA VAL A 46 22.73 8.44 3.99
C VAL A 46 21.68 7.68 3.21
N ALA A 47 20.47 8.23 3.11
CA ALA A 47 19.36 7.62 2.38
C ALA A 47 19.07 8.42 1.10
N VAL A 48 18.85 7.71 0.02
CA VAL A 48 18.49 8.28 -1.27
C VAL A 48 17.39 7.45 -1.92
N ASN A 49 16.32 8.11 -2.39
CA ASN A 49 15.27 7.47 -3.17
C ASN A 49 15.56 7.65 -4.66
N MET A 50 15.74 6.54 -5.39
CA MET A 50 16.11 6.54 -6.81
C MET A 50 14.97 7.08 -7.70
N ALA A 51 13.73 6.83 -7.36
CA ALA A 51 12.57 7.33 -8.09
C ALA A 51 12.44 8.87 -8.04
N ALA A 52 13.01 9.51 -7.00
CA ALA A 52 12.96 10.97 -6.83
C ALA A 52 14.04 11.72 -7.63
N ILE A 53 14.99 11.01 -8.23
CA ILE A 53 16.12 11.64 -8.95
C ILE A 53 15.87 11.62 -10.45
N PRO A 54 15.82 12.78 -11.14
CA PRO A 54 15.76 12.81 -12.60
C PRO A 54 16.91 12.01 -13.24
N ALA A 55 16.61 11.25 -14.28
CA ALA A 55 17.57 10.33 -14.92
C ALA A 55 18.88 11.03 -15.33
N GLU A 56 18.79 12.25 -15.86
CA GLU A 56 19.93 13.06 -16.32
C GLU A 56 20.85 13.51 -15.18
N LEU A 57 20.32 13.63 -13.96
CA LEU A 57 21.05 14.08 -12.77
C LEU A 57 21.52 12.92 -11.89
N SER A 58 21.08 11.71 -12.17
CA SER A 58 21.29 10.56 -11.30
C SER A 58 22.78 10.23 -11.09
N ALA A 59 23.59 10.25 -12.13
CA ALA A 59 25.03 10.01 -12.02
C ALA A 59 25.73 11.10 -11.17
N ALA A 60 25.45 12.38 -11.44
CA ALA A 60 26.04 13.50 -10.71
C ALA A 60 25.61 13.53 -9.24
N THR A 61 24.37 13.12 -8.97
CA THR A 61 23.82 13.06 -7.61
C THR A 61 24.41 11.91 -6.79
N LEU A 62 24.60 10.73 -7.41
CA LEU A 62 25.15 9.56 -6.71
C LEU A 62 26.69 9.63 -6.59
N PHE A 63 27.38 9.92 -7.69
CA PHE A 63 28.84 9.82 -7.76
C PHE A 63 29.54 11.17 -7.56
N GLY A 64 28.79 12.28 -7.56
CA GLY A 64 29.32 13.62 -7.49
C GLY A 64 29.69 14.20 -8.85
N ALA A 65 29.96 15.50 -8.88
CA ALA A 65 30.40 16.23 -10.07
C ALA A 65 31.53 17.17 -9.77
N ALA A 66 32.52 17.20 -10.66
CA ALA A 66 33.58 18.17 -10.64
C ALA A 66 33.08 19.54 -11.10
N ARG A 67 33.80 20.62 -10.72
CA ARG A 67 33.51 21.94 -11.23
C ARG A 67 33.64 21.96 -12.75
N GLY A 68 32.65 22.49 -13.45
CA GLY A 68 32.62 22.55 -14.91
C GLY A 68 32.22 21.25 -15.62
N ALA A 69 31.79 20.23 -14.92
CA ALA A 69 31.40 18.93 -15.47
C ALA A 69 30.20 19.01 -16.45
N PHE A 70 29.35 19.99 -16.29
CA PHE A 70 28.24 20.31 -17.19
C PHE A 70 27.86 21.79 -17.10
N THR A 71 27.05 22.28 -18.03
CA THR A 71 26.57 23.67 -18.04
C THR A 71 25.81 23.98 -16.76
N GLY A 72 26.34 24.87 -15.90
CA GLY A 72 25.80 25.22 -14.59
C GLY A 72 26.51 24.57 -13.38
N ALA A 73 27.49 23.71 -13.59
CA ALA A 73 28.34 23.17 -12.52
C ALA A 73 29.38 24.19 -12.07
N THR A 74 28.96 25.22 -11.34
CA THR A 74 29.87 26.29 -10.84
C THR A 74 30.84 25.78 -9.77
N ASP A 75 30.39 24.81 -8.97
CA ASP A 75 31.14 24.26 -7.85
C ASP A 75 31.15 22.73 -7.88
N ARG A 76 32.13 22.13 -7.18
CA ARG A 76 32.14 20.69 -6.96
C ARG A 76 30.92 20.27 -6.10
N ARG A 77 30.26 19.20 -6.50
CA ARG A 77 29.19 18.55 -5.70
C ARG A 77 29.66 17.20 -5.21
N LEU A 78 29.52 16.96 -3.90
CA LEU A 78 29.74 15.64 -3.30
C LEU A 78 28.61 14.71 -3.69
N GLY A 79 28.95 13.51 -4.17
CA GLY A 79 27.97 12.46 -4.42
C GLY A 79 27.54 11.74 -3.14
N TYR A 80 26.41 11.04 -3.18
CA TYR A 80 25.91 10.28 -2.04
C TYR A 80 26.87 9.18 -1.58
N PHE A 81 27.61 8.54 -2.48
CA PHE A 81 28.64 7.57 -2.13
C PHE A 81 29.75 8.18 -1.26
N GLU A 82 30.17 9.39 -1.60
CA GLU A 82 31.20 10.12 -0.84
C GLU A 82 30.64 10.63 0.51
N GLN A 83 29.37 11.04 0.56
CA GLN A 83 28.70 11.46 1.79
C GLN A 83 28.50 10.30 2.78
N ALA A 84 28.35 9.08 2.28
CA ALA A 84 28.15 7.87 3.09
C ALA A 84 29.45 7.19 3.48
N ASP A 85 30.61 7.77 3.14
CA ASP A 85 31.92 7.16 3.40
C ASP A 85 32.12 6.88 4.90
N GLY A 86 32.63 5.70 5.23
CA GLY A 86 32.71 5.18 6.60
C GLY A 86 31.40 4.69 7.19
N GLY A 87 30.26 4.97 6.54
CA GLY A 87 28.91 4.72 7.05
C GLY A 87 28.09 3.72 6.22
N THR A 88 26.83 4.03 6.02
CA THR A 88 25.87 3.21 5.25
C THR A 88 25.17 4.08 4.21
N LEU A 89 25.12 3.62 2.96
CA LEU A 89 24.31 4.19 1.91
C LEU A 89 23.04 3.34 1.72
N PHE A 90 21.88 3.94 1.92
CA PHE A 90 20.59 3.32 1.68
C PHE A 90 20.03 3.78 0.34
N LEU A 91 19.90 2.85 -0.61
CA LEU A 91 19.35 3.08 -1.95
C LEU A 91 17.89 2.57 -1.96
N ASP A 92 16.95 3.47 -1.76
CA ASP A 92 15.54 3.14 -1.82
C ASP A 92 15.02 3.18 -3.26
N GLU A 93 14.08 2.30 -3.58
CA GLU A 93 13.51 2.08 -4.93
C GLU A 93 14.60 1.88 -6.00
N ILE A 94 15.58 1.01 -5.69
CA ILE A 94 16.71 0.74 -6.60
C ILE A 94 16.25 0.14 -7.95
N GLY A 95 15.09 -0.50 -7.99
CA GLY A 95 14.49 -1.02 -9.21
C GLY A 95 14.19 0.05 -10.25
N ASP A 96 13.98 1.30 -9.81
CA ASP A 96 13.73 2.46 -10.68
C ASP A 96 15.02 3.13 -11.19
N ALA A 97 16.19 2.55 -10.89
CA ALA A 97 17.45 3.08 -11.38
C ALA A 97 17.51 3.04 -12.92
N PRO A 98 17.78 4.18 -13.59
CA PRO A 98 17.86 4.24 -15.04
C PRO A 98 18.85 3.19 -15.61
N LEU A 99 18.49 2.54 -16.72
CA LEU A 99 19.33 1.52 -17.37
C LEU A 99 20.75 2.00 -17.66
N ALA A 100 20.92 3.28 -18.01
CA ALA A 100 22.22 3.89 -18.27
C ALA A 100 23.10 4.04 -17.00
N LEU A 101 22.46 4.10 -15.82
CA LEU A 101 23.14 4.23 -14.53
C LEU A 101 23.59 2.87 -13.97
N GLN A 102 22.87 1.80 -14.26
CA GLN A 102 23.12 0.48 -13.68
C GLN A 102 24.53 -0.07 -13.91
N PRO A 103 25.19 0.10 -15.09
CA PRO A 103 26.60 -0.30 -15.28
C PRO A 103 27.56 0.47 -14.39
N GLN A 104 27.29 1.75 -14.15
CA GLN A 104 28.14 2.59 -13.29
C GLN A 104 27.99 2.19 -11.82
N LEU A 105 26.76 1.89 -11.39
CA LEU A 105 26.49 1.33 -10.05
C LEU A 105 27.20 -0.01 -9.86
N LEU A 106 27.08 -0.91 -10.83
CA LEU A 106 27.75 -2.22 -10.77
C LEU A 106 29.27 -2.05 -10.59
N ARG A 107 29.90 -1.23 -11.44
CA ARG A 107 31.33 -0.94 -11.35
C ARG A 107 31.71 -0.35 -9.99
N ALA A 108 30.93 0.62 -9.49
CA ALA A 108 31.18 1.22 -8.19
C ALA A 108 31.12 0.19 -7.06
N LEU A 109 30.12 -0.71 -7.07
CA LEU A 109 29.98 -1.74 -6.04
C LEU A 109 31.05 -2.82 -6.11
N GLU A 110 31.53 -3.19 -7.32
CA GLU A 110 32.56 -4.20 -7.50
C GLU A 110 33.95 -3.69 -7.11
N GLN A 111 34.26 -2.47 -7.55
CA GLN A 111 35.60 -1.89 -7.36
C GLN A 111 35.73 -1.09 -6.06
N ARG A 112 34.59 -0.78 -5.40
CA ARG A 112 34.56 0.14 -4.25
C ARG A 112 35.14 1.52 -4.58
N GLU A 113 34.92 1.96 -5.82
CA GLU A 113 35.38 3.23 -6.37
C GLU A 113 34.26 3.88 -7.18
N VAL A 114 34.15 5.20 -7.11
CA VAL A 114 33.20 5.98 -7.91
C VAL A 114 33.94 6.86 -8.90
N GLN A 115 33.45 6.93 -10.13
CA GLN A 115 33.89 7.90 -11.13
C GLN A 115 33.09 9.18 -10.94
N VAL A 116 33.75 10.24 -10.41
CA VAL A 116 33.14 11.57 -10.31
C VAL A 116 32.85 12.10 -11.71
N VAL A 117 31.66 12.63 -11.96
CA VAL A 117 31.30 13.18 -13.28
C VAL A 117 32.26 14.35 -13.63
N GLY A 118 32.97 14.23 -14.73
CA GLY A 118 33.97 15.21 -15.13
C GLY A 118 35.21 15.30 -14.22
N GLY A 119 35.43 14.32 -13.35
CA GLY A 119 36.54 14.31 -12.38
C GLY A 119 37.24 12.97 -12.25
N ASP A 120 37.93 12.76 -11.14
CA ASP A 120 38.77 11.59 -10.88
C ASP A 120 37.99 10.42 -10.29
N ILE A 121 38.57 9.23 -10.34
CA ILE A 121 38.09 8.05 -9.61
C ILE A 121 38.43 8.22 -8.12
N ARG A 122 37.49 7.90 -7.25
CA ARG A 122 37.64 7.98 -5.80
C ARG A 122 37.18 6.69 -5.13
N PRO A 123 37.96 6.15 -4.20
CA PRO A 123 37.55 5.04 -3.37
C PRO A 123 36.47 5.50 -2.40
N PHE A 124 35.61 4.58 -1.95
CA PHE A 124 34.63 4.77 -0.86
C PHE A 124 34.53 3.51 -0.01
N ASP A 125 34.26 3.71 1.27
CA ASP A 125 33.98 2.65 2.23
C ASP A 125 32.59 2.83 2.84
N ALA A 126 31.54 2.58 2.04
CA ALA A 126 30.18 2.58 2.54
C ALA A 126 29.55 1.19 2.42
N ARG A 127 28.83 0.76 3.46
CA ARG A 127 27.96 -0.40 3.39
C ARG A 127 26.73 -0.03 2.58
N ILE A 128 26.28 -0.91 1.68
CA ILE A 128 25.10 -0.66 0.85
C ILE A 128 23.92 -1.47 1.40
N ILE A 129 22.82 -0.78 1.63
CA ILE A 129 21.49 -1.39 1.83
C ILE A 129 20.61 -0.88 0.70
N SER A 130 19.99 -1.77 -0.05
CA SER A 130 19.11 -1.41 -1.17
C SER A 130 17.72 -1.93 -0.92
N ALA A 131 16.69 -1.21 -1.37
CA ALA A 131 15.29 -1.63 -1.27
C ALA A 131 14.57 -1.43 -2.60
N THR A 132 13.61 -2.30 -2.92
CA THR A 132 12.71 -2.13 -4.06
C THR A 132 11.41 -2.90 -3.83
N ASP A 133 10.32 -2.41 -4.42
CA ASP A 133 9.06 -3.13 -4.58
C ASP A 133 8.91 -3.70 -5.99
N THR A 134 9.74 -3.24 -6.94
CA THR A 134 9.76 -3.73 -8.32
C THR A 134 10.27 -5.16 -8.38
N PRO A 135 9.64 -6.05 -9.18
CA PRO A 135 10.08 -7.43 -9.33
C PRO A 135 11.33 -7.54 -10.22
N ILE A 136 12.49 -7.07 -9.72
CA ILE A 136 13.79 -7.11 -10.42
C ILE A 136 14.32 -8.53 -10.73
N ASN A 137 13.56 -9.55 -10.33
CA ASN A 137 13.91 -10.98 -10.50
C ASN A 137 13.21 -11.62 -11.70
N GLU A 138 12.27 -10.95 -12.34
CA GLU A 138 11.47 -11.51 -13.43
C GLU A 138 12.21 -11.39 -14.77
N GLU A 139 11.99 -12.38 -15.65
CA GLU A 139 12.46 -12.30 -17.03
C GLU A 139 11.81 -11.12 -17.74
N GLY A 140 12.62 -10.24 -18.31
CA GLY A 140 12.15 -9.02 -18.97
C GLY A 140 12.10 -7.78 -18.07
N ALA A 141 12.53 -7.86 -16.80
CA ALA A 141 12.72 -6.69 -15.97
C ALA A 141 13.83 -5.78 -16.55
N ASP A 142 13.59 -4.47 -16.55
CA ASP A 142 14.58 -3.46 -16.95
C ASP A 142 15.68 -3.30 -15.89
N PHE A 143 16.14 -4.42 -15.33
CA PHE A 143 17.18 -4.44 -14.31
C PHE A 143 18.23 -5.50 -14.60
N ARG A 144 19.51 -5.09 -14.59
CA ARG A 144 20.65 -5.96 -14.95
C ARG A 144 20.86 -7.05 -13.90
N ALA A 145 20.83 -8.31 -14.31
CA ALA A 145 21.06 -9.46 -13.43
C ALA A 145 22.39 -9.36 -12.66
N ALA A 146 23.46 -8.88 -13.29
CA ALA A 146 24.76 -8.71 -12.64
C ALA A 146 24.68 -7.71 -11.46
N LEU A 147 23.99 -6.56 -11.64
CA LEU A 147 23.78 -5.58 -10.57
C LEU A 147 22.97 -6.17 -9.44
N ARG A 148 21.86 -6.89 -9.77
CA ARG A 148 21.05 -7.56 -8.79
C ARG A 148 21.86 -8.53 -7.93
N HIS A 149 22.66 -9.41 -8.56
CA HIS A 149 23.52 -10.35 -7.84
C HIS A 149 24.55 -9.66 -6.95
N ARG A 150 25.04 -8.51 -7.36
CA ARG A 150 26.00 -7.73 -6.56
C ARG A 150 25.35 -7.06 -5.36
N LEU A 151 24.10 -6.55 -5.50
CA LEU A 151 23.31 -5.97 -4.42
C LEU A 151 22.79 -7.02 -3.44
N GLY A 152 22.43 -8.20 -3.94
CA GLY A 152 21.77 -9.27 -3.20
C GLY A 152 22.71 -10.23 -2.48
N ALA A 153 23.85 -9.76 -1.93
CA ALA A 153 24.71 -10.62 -1.11
C ALA A 153 23.95 -11.21 0.10
N VAL A 154 23.04 -10.43 0.67
CA VAL A 154 22.05 -10.86 1.65
C VAL A 154 20.68 -10.35 1.20
N GLU A 155 19.76 -11.24 0.89
CA GLU A 155 18.38 -10.86 0.54
C GLU A 155 17.45 -11.07 1.73
N ILE A 156 16.62 -10.06 2.02
CA ILE A 156 15.53 -10.13 3.00
C ILE A 156 14.25 -9.76 2.29
N ARG A 157 13.27 -10.67 2.31
CA ARG A 157 11.97 -10.43 1.72
C ARG A 157 10.95 -10.11 2.79
N LEU A 158 10.30 -8.95 2.65
CA LEU A 158 9.14 -8.57 3.43
C LEU A 158 7.89 -9.02 2.68
N LEU A 159 7.01 -9.69 3.39
CA LEU A 159 5.73 -10.13 2.85
C LEU A 159 4.69 -9.02 3.03
N PRO A 160 3.62 -9.00 2.22
CA PRO A 160 2.54 -8.04 2.40
C PRO A 160 1.77 -8.31 3.71
N LEU A 161 1.17 -7.28 4.30
CA LEU A 161 0.50 -7.36 5.60
C LEU A 161 -0.65 -8.38 5.62
N CYS A 162 -1.34 -8.57 4.50
CA CYS A 162 -2.40 -9.58 4.38
C CYS A 162 -1.92 -11.04 4.52
N GLU A 163 -0.61 -11.29 4.37
CA GLU A 163 0.01 -12.60 4.60
C GLU A 163 0.46 -12.81 6.06
N HIS A 164 0.33 -11.76 6.90
CA HIS A 164 0.72 -11.76 8.32
C HIS A 164 -0.39 -11.16 9.19
N PRO A 165 -1.63 -11.69 9.15
CA PRO A 165 -2.74 -11.12 9.92
C PRO A 165 -2.47 -11.11 11.43
N GLU A 166 -1.61 -12.00 11.94
CA GLU A 166 -1.19 -12.04 13.34
C GLU A 166 -0.45 -10.77 13.79
N ASP A 167 0.22 -10.07 12.89
CA ASP A 167 0.96 -8.84 13.21
C ASP A 167 0.03 -7.61 13.25
N ILE A 168 -1.14 -7.65 12.60
CA ILE A 168 -2.07 -6.52 12.51
C ILE A 168 -2.47 -6.02 13.90
N GLY A 169 -2.80 -6.94 14.81
CA GLY A 169 -3.20 -6.60 16.17
C GLY A 169 -2.13 -5.84 16.94
N LEU A 170 -0.90 -6.31 16.88
CA LEU A 170 0.23 -5.69 17.58
C LEU A 170 0.59 -4.33 16.97
N LEU A 171 0.65 -4.25 15.64
CA LEU A 171 0.91 -3.01 14.91
C LEU A 171 -0.18 -1.98 15.17
N ALA A 172 -1.45 -2.40 15.13
CA ALA A 172 -2.58 -1.51 15.37
C ALA A 172 -2.57 -0.96 16.81
N ALA A 173 -2.35 -1.77 17.83
CA ALA A 173 -2.25 -1.31 19.21
C ALA A 173 -1.11 -0.31 19.39
N HIS A 174 0.06 -0.59 18.80
CA HIS A 174 1.23 0.29 18.89
C HIS A 174 0.98 1.65 18.21
N TYR A 175 0.55 1.64 16.94
CA TYR A 175 0.37 2.88 16.19
C TYR A 175 -0.86 3.69 16.63
N LEU A 176 -1.92 3.03 17.12
CA LEU A 176 -3.06 3.72 17.70
C LEU A 176 -2.67 4.43 19.01
N ALA A 177 -1.90 3.76 19.88
CA ALA A 177 -1.40 4.37 21.10
C ALA A 177 -0.54 5.60 20.81
N LEU A 178 0.39 5.52 19.83
CA LEU A 178 1.19 6.66 19.39
C LEU A 178 0.32 7.80 18.84
N ALA A 179 -0.63 7.47 17.98
CA ALA A 179 -1.49 8.46 17.33
C ALA A 179 -2.39 9.20 18.35
N LEU A 180 -2.94 8.51 19.35
CA LEU A 180 -3.72 9.12 20.44
C LEU A 180 -2.85 10.02 21.32
N GLN A 181 -1.65 9.56 21.64
CA GLN A 181 -0.70 10.37 22.43
C GLN A 181 -0.29 11.65 21.68
N GLU A 182 0.00 11.55 20.36
CA GLU A 182 0.39 12.69 19.53
C GLU A 182 -0.76 13.67 19.29
N SER A 183 -1.98 13.17 19.02
CA SER A 183 -3.11 14.02 18.65
C SER A 183 -3.86 14.63 19.82
N ARG A 184 -3.91 13.94 20.98
CA ARG A 184 -4.75 14.29 22.13
C ARG A 184 -4.03 14.28 23.46
N GLY A 185 -2.80 13.75 23.54
CA GLY A 185 -2.12 13.50 24.80
C GLY A 185 -2.77 12.38 25.63
N GLU A 186 -3.58 11.53 25.01
CA GLU A 186 -4.32 10.44 25.65
C GLU A 186 -3.52 9.14 25.62
N ASP A 187 -3.58 8.39 26.72
CA ASP A 187 -3.01 7.04 26.82
C ASP A 187 -4.10 6.01 26.48
N LEU A 188 -3.86 5.21 25.43
CA LEU A 188 -4.81 4.18 24.97
C LEU A 188 -5.17 3.19 26.08
N TRP A 189 -4.19 2.74 26.85
CA TRP A 189 -4.41 1.71 27.86
C TRP A 189 -5.24 2.24 29.03
N ARG A 190 -5.05 3.50 29.38
CA ARG A 190 -5.86 4.19 30.38
C ARG A 190 -7.28 4.40 29.90
N LEU A 191 -7.45 4.83 28.64
CA LEU A 191 -8.76 4.99 28.02
C LEU A 191 -9.56 3.68 28.03
N LEU A 192 -8.91 2.56 27.69
CA LEU A 192 -9.53 1.23 27.71
C LEU A 192 -9.85 0.75 29.14
N ALA A 193 -9.03 1.11 30.12
CA ALA A 193 -9.29 0.74 31.53
C ALA A 193 -10.47 1.52 32.10
N ASP A 194 -10.66 2.78 31.72
CA ASP A 194 -11.67 3.66 32.25
C ASP A 194 -13.04 3.57 31.55
N SER A 195 -13.10 3.04 30.31
CA SER A 195 -14.32 2.97 29.49
C SER A 195 -14.59 1.59 28.88
N PRO A 196 -15.56 0.81 29.41
CA PRO A 196 -16.01 -0.44 28.79
C PRO A 196 -16.54 -0.25 27.37
N LEU A 197 -17.08 0.93 27.06
CA LEU A 197 -17.57 1.28 25.73
C LEU A 197 -16.42 1.42 24.73
N ALA A 198 -15.30 2.04 25.15
CA ALA A 198 -14.10 2.14 24.36
C ALA A 198 -13.51 0.76 24.05
N VAL A 199 -13.54 -0.19 25.00
CA VAL A 199 -13.12 -1.58 24.77
C VAL A 199 -13.95 -2.24 23.67
N GLY A 200 -15.28 -2.15 23.73
CA GLY A 200 -16.17 -2.72 22.71
C GLY A 200 -15.94 -2.12 21.32
N ARG A 201 -15.71 -0.81 21.24
CA ARG A 201 -15.43 -0.10 19.98
C ARG A 201 -14.04 -0.43 19.43
N CYS A 202 -13.03 -0.55 20.29
CA CYS A 202 -11.72 -1.04 19.88
C CYS A 202 -11.82 -2.48 19.32
N ALA A 203 -12.54 -3.37 19.97
CA ALA A 203 -12.77 -4.72 19.46
C ALA A 203 -13.40 -4.71 18.06
N ALA A 204 -14.43 -3.90 17.85
CA ALA A 204 -15.06 -3.74 16.53
C ALA A 204 -14.09 -3.15 15.48
N LEU A 205 -13.21 -2.21 15.87
CA LEU A 205 -12.16 -1.71 15.00
C LEU A 205 -11.20 -2.85 14.61
N PHE A 206 -10.73 -3.64 15.57
CA PHE A 206 -9.81 -4.74 15.30
C PHE A 206 -10.41 -5.79 14.36
N ASP A 207 -11.71 -6.11 14.49
CA ASP A 207 -12.42 -7.01 13.57
C ASP A 207 -12.40 -6.47 12.13
N LEU A 208 -12.61 -5.16 11.95
CA LEU A 208 -12.54 -4.51 10.65
C LEU A 208 -11.11 -4.53 10.08
N LEU A 209 -10.10 -4.23 10.92
CA LEU A 209 -8.71 -4.25 10.51
C LEU A 209 -8.25 -5.66 10.07
N LEU A 210 -8.71 -6.71 10.74
CA LEU A 210 -8.40 -8.10 10.38
C LEU A 210 -9.09 -8.56 9.09
N ALA A 211 -10.23 -7.96 8.75
CA ALA A 211 -10.98 -8.29 7.54
C ALA A 211 -10.46 -7.59 6.27
N HIS A 212 -9.65 -6.54 6.42
CA HIS A 212 -9.17 -5.70 5.32
C HIS A 212 -7.95 -6.32 4.61
N ASP A 213 -7.84 -6.14 3.28
CA ASP A 213 -6.79 -6.74 2.43
C ASP A 213 -5.45 -5.99 2.45
N TRP A 214 -5.40 -4.79 2.99
CA TRP A 214 -4.20 -3.94 3.16
C TRP A 214 -3.37 -3.72 1.89
N PRO A 215 -3.91 -3.19 0.79
CA PRO A 215 -3.14 -2.94 -0.43
C PRO A 215 -1.96 -1.98 -0.22
N GLY A 216 -2.07 -1.02 0.70
CA GLY A 216 -1.01 -0.11 1.11
C GLY A 216 -0.19 -0.59 2.31
N ASN A 217 -0.39 -1.84 2.75
CA ASN A 217 0.35 -2.49 3.84
C ASN A 217 0.36 -1.68 5.15
N VAL A 218 1.49 -1.67 5.86
CA VAL A 218 1.64 -0.96 7.15
C VAL A 218 1.45 0.56 6.99
N ARG A 219 1.82 1.13 5.84
CA ARG A 219 1.63 2.57 5.60
C ARG A 219 0.14 2.94 5.61
N GLU A 220 -0.70 2.13 4.98
CA GLU A 220 -2.15 2.31 4.99
C GLU A 220 -2.73 2.12 6.39
N LEU A 221 -2.33 1.06 7.10
CA LEU A 221 -2.72 0.80 8.48
C LEU A 221 -2.43 2.01 9.38
N VAL A 222 -1.22 2.54 9.34
CA VAL A 222 -0.82 3.71 10.14
C VAL A 222 -1.66 4.94 9.80
N ASN A 223 -1.95 5.19 8.53
CA ASN A 223 -2.78 6.31 8.10
C ASN A 223 -4.22 6.18 8.61
N ILE A 224 -4.80 4.99 8.55
CA ILE A 224 -6.14 4.71 9.07
C ILE A 224 -6.18 4.91 10.60
N LEU A 225 -5.20 4.39 11.32
CA LEU A 225 -5.14 4.55 12.78
C LEU A 225 -4.97 6.01 13.22
N ARG A 226 -4.20 6.81 12.46
CA ARG A 226 -4.13 8.26 12.68
C ARG A 226 -5.47 8.94 12.45
N GLN A 227 -6.20 8.57 11.39
CA GLN A 227 -7.55 9.09 11.16
C GLN A 227 -8.50 8.70 12.30
N VAL A 228 -8.43 7.46 12.77
CA VAL A 228 -9.18 7.02 13.96
C VAL A 228 -8.86 7.90 15.16
N ALA A 229 -7.58 8.10 15.48
CA ALA A 229 -7.17 8.89 16.64
C ALA A 229 -7.61 10.36 16.55
N ILE A 230 -7.66 10.95 15.36
CA ILE A 230 -8.09 12.34 15.16
C ILE A 230 -9.62 12.47 15.23
N SER A 231 -10.34 11.49 14.65
CA SER A 231 -11.79 11.57 14.46
C SER A 231 -12.61 10.94 15.58
N ALA A 232 -11.99 10.06 16.37
CA ALA A 232 -12.67 9.41 17.47
C ALA A 232 -12.92 10.40 18.62
N ASP A 233 -14.17 10.52 19.07
CA ASP A 233 -14.48 11.19 20.33
C ASP A 233 -13.99 10.35 21.49
N GLY A 234 -14.00 10.89 22.73
CA GLY A 234 -13.45 10.25 23.95
C GLY A 234 -13.84 8.79 24.18
N ASP A 235 -14.84 8.28 23.47
CA ASP A 235 -15.32 6.90 23.50
C ASP A 235 -14.86 6.05 22.29
N MET A 236 -13.92 6.48 21.46
CA MET A 236 -13.40 5.75 20.29
C MET A 236 -14.48 5.44 19.21
N GLN A 237 -15.42 6.34 18.99
CA GLN A 237 -16.40 6.16 17.93
C GLN A 237 -15.77 6.31 16.55
N LEU A 238 -15.88 5.27 15.73
CA LEU A 238 -15.38 5.29 14.35
C LEU A 238 -16.30 6.13 13.46
N PRO A 239 -15.73 7.00 12.61
CA PRO A 239 -16.49 7.66 11.55
C PRO A 239 -17.11 6.61 10.61
N ALA A 240 -18.38 6.82 10.21
CA ALA A 240 -19.08 5.90 9.33
C ALA A 240 -18.34 5.69 8.00
N GLU A 241 -17.75 6.75 7.46
CA GLU A 241 -16.94 6.70 6.22
C GLU A 241 -15.71 5.79 6.35
N LEU A 242 -15.09 5.75 7.52
CA LEU A 242 -13.95 4.89 7.78
C LEU A 242 -14.38 3.42 7.91
N VAL A 243 -15.53 3.18 8.58
CA VAL A 243 -16.13 1.84 8.69
C VAL A 243 -16.49 1.33 7.29
N ASP A 244 -17.12 2.15 6.46
CA ASP A 244 -17.49 1.79 5.09
C ASP A 244 -16.22 1.45 4.26
N ARG A 245 -15.16 2.26 4.34
CA ARG A 245 -13.87 2.00 3.65
C ARG A 245 -13.21 0.69 4.07
N LEU A 246 -13.17 0.40 5.36
CA LEU A 246 -12.58 -0.83 5.89
C LEU A 246 -13.43 -2.05 5.55
N SER A 247 -14.77 -1.89 5.54
CA SER A 247 -15.70 -2.97 5.21
C SER A 247 -15.72 -3.32 3.73
N ASP A 248 -15.51 -2.32 2.85
CA ASP A 248 -15.55 -2.51 1.40
C ASP A 248 -14.27 -3.18 0.87
N GLY A 249 -13.22 -3.32 1.67
CA GLY A 249 -11.92 -3.89 1.26
C GLY A 249 -11.27 -3.15 0.08
N THR A 250 -11.84 -1.98 -0.29
CA THR A 250 -11.38 -1.16 -1.40
C THR A 250 -10.63 0.05 -0.87
N GLY A 251 -9.34 -0.08 -0.72
CA GLY A 251 -8.46 1.06 -0.56
C GLY A 251 -8.47 1.94 -1.82
N ALA A 252 -9.54 2.72 -2.02
CA ALA A 252 -9.53 3.85 -2.93
C ALA A 252 -8.93 5.05 -2.18
N GLY A 253 -7.63 5.04 -2.02
CA GLY A 253 -6.87 6.22 -1.67
C GLY A 253 -6.75 7.11 -2.89
N ASP A 254 -7.66 8.06 -3.03
CA ASP A 254 -7.50 9.20 -3.93
C ASP A 254 -6.47 10.16 -3.33
N THR A 255 -5.20 9.88 -3.56
CA THR A 255 -4.11 10.85 -3.48
C THR A 255 -3.34 10.72 -4.77
N GLY A 256 -3.46 11.74 -5.64
CA GLY A 256 -2.90 11.83 -6.96
C GLY A 256 -1.44 11.40 -7.07
N ALA A 257 -1.25 10.15 -7.41
CA ALA A 257 -0.04 9.62 -7.99
C ALA A 257 -0.46 8.61 -9.05
N SER A 258 -0.02 8.80 -10.27
CA SER A 258 -0.20 7.92 -11.43
C SER A 258 -0.07 6.44 -11.07
N PRO A 259 -0.87 5.58 -11.70
CA PRO A 259 -0.79 4.15 -11.45
C PRO A 259 0.49 3.60 -12.08
N ALA A 260 1.53 3.41 -11.27
CA ALA A 260 2.63 2.53 -11.63
C ALA A 260 2.14 1.09 -11.51
N MET A 261 2.02 0.42 -12.64
CA MET A 261 1.80 -1.01 -12.81
C MET A 261 2.79 -1.82 -11.97
N GLY A 262 2.29 -2.82 -11.26
CA GLY A 262 3.15 -3.84 -10.69
C GLY A 262 2.53 -4.62 -9.55
N THR A 263 1.38 -5.27 -9.76
CA THR A 263 0.93 -6.34 -8.88
C THR A 263 1.37 -7.67 -9.46
N GLY A 264 2.02 -8.50 -8.63
CA GLY A 264 2.20 -9.91 -8.94
C GLY A 264 0.84 -10.54 -9.23
N ARG A 265 0.48 -10.64 -10.50
CA ARG A 265 -0.72 -11.30 -10.98
C ARG A 265 -0.61 -12.79 -10.58
N ARG A 266 -1.38 -13.21 -9.54
CA ARG A 266 -2.03 -14.51 -9.70
C ARG A 266 -2.59 -14.48 -11.12
N ARG A 267 -2.23 -15.45 -11.98
CA ARG A 267 -2.80 -15.57 -13.32
C ARG A 267 -4.31 -15.51 -13.15
N GLU A 268 -4.88 -14.34 -13.44
CA GLU A 268 -6.32 -14.17 -13.50
C GLU A 268 -6.78 -15.13 -14.60
N ARG A 269 -7.65 -16.06 -14.24
CA ARG A 269 -8.27 -16.92 -15.24
C ARG A 269 -9.05 -16.02 -16.19
N PRO A 270 -8.91 -16.20 -17.51
CA PRO A 270 -9.76 -15.49 -18.45
C PRO A 270 -11.22 -15.80 -18.08
N LEU A 271 -12.05 -14.77 -17.99
CA LEU A 271 -13.46 -14.93 -17.66
C LEU A 271 -14.21 -15.83 -18.65
N ASP A 272 -13.71 -15.89 -19.89
CA ASP A 272 -14.22 -16.70 -20.99
C ASP A 272 -14.05 -18.22 -20.76
N GLU A 273 -13.18 -18.63 -19.83
CA GLU A 273 -13.01 -20.02 -19.40
C GLU A 273 -14.01 -20.46 -18.31
N ILE A 274 -14.80 -19.53 -17.77
CA ILE A 274 -15.78 -19.79 -16.71
C ILE A 274 -17.15 -19.97 -17.32
N SER A 275 -17.76 -21.16 -17.11
CA SER A 275 -19.09 -21.43 -17.64
C SER A 275 -20.13 -20.50 -17.02
N GLU A 276 -21.22 -20.25 -17.75
CA GLU A 276 -22.35 -19.42 -17.24
C GLU A 276 -22.95 -20.01 -15.97
N ALA A 277 -23.05 -21.34 -15.88
CA ALA A 277 -23.56 -22.03 -14.71
C ALA A 277 -22.67 -21.84 -13.47
N ASP A 278 -21.33 -21.91 -13.66
CA ASP A 278 -20.38 -21.69 -12.56
C ASP A 278 -20.39 -20.23 -12.09
N PHE A 279 -20.50 -19.28 -13.03
CA PHE A 279 -20.61 -17.87 -12.71
C PHE A 279 -21.90 -17.59 -11.93
N ALA A 280 -23.05 -18.08 -12.40
CA ALA A 280 -24.33 -17.92 -11.73
C ALA A 280 -24.33 -18.49 -10.30
N ALA A 281 -23.79 -19.68 -10.11
CA ALA A 281 -23.68 -20.32 -8.80
C ALA A 281 -22.79 -19.50 -7.83
N VAL A 282 -21.68 -18.97 -8.32
CA VAL A 282 -20.78 -18.14 -7.51
C VAL A 282 -21.34 -16.74 -7.28
N TRP A 283 -22.10 -16.18 -8.24
CA TRP A 283 -22.81 -14.90 -8.12
C TRP A 283 -23.82 -14.94 -7.00
N GLU A 284 -24.66 -15.97 -6.96
CA GLU A 284 -25.65 -16.19 -5.89
C GLU A 284 -24.98 -16.50 -4.54
N ALA A 285 -24.00 -17.42 -4.52
CA ALA A 285 -23.25 -17.78 -3.31
C ALA A 285 -22.34 -16.66 -2.78
N GLY A 286 -22.13 -15.60 -3.57
CA GLY A 286 -21.39 -14.38 -3.22
C GLY A 286 -22.29 -13.24 -2.74
N ASP A 287 -23.59 -13.49 -2.50
CA ASP A 287 -24.61 -12.48 -2.16
C ASP A 287 -24.65 -11.33 -3.19
N TYR A 288 -24.41 -11.65 -4.47
CA TYR A 288 -24.41 -10.68 -5.58
C TYR A 288 -23.36 -9.57 -5.46
N GLU A 289 -22.29 -9.83 -4.68
CA GLU A 289 -21.24 -8.86 -4.42
C GLU A 289 -20.03 -9.09 -5.35
N VAL A 290 -19.76 -8.12 -6.25
CA VAL A 290 -18.72 -8.21 -7.28
C VAL A 290 -17.36 -8.60 -6.69
N ALA A 291 -16.98 -8.03 -5.54
CA ALA A 291 -15.71 -8.30 -4.89
C ALA A 291 -15.58 -9.76 -4.41
N ARG A 292 -16.63 -10.33 -3.85
CA ARG A 292 -16.67 -11.74 -3.40
C ARG A 292 -16.63 -12.71 -4.57
N VAL A 293 -17.37 -12.39 -5.63
CA VAL A 293 -17.42 -13.19 -6.87
C VAL A 293 -16.06 -13.20 -7.56
N ALA A 294 -15.44 -12.05 -7.74
CA ALA A 294 -14.12 -11.90 -8.33
C ALA A 294 -13.07 -12.74 -7.58
N ARG A 295 -13.09 -12.69 -6.24
CA ARG A 295 -12.19 -13.48 -5.37
C ARG A 295 -12.41 -14.98 -5.50
N LYS A 296 -13.68 -15.44 -5.48
CA LYS A 296 -14.01 -16.87 -5.61
C LYS A 296 -13.66 -17.44 -6.97
N LEU A 297 -13.83 -16.67 -8.03
CA LEU A 297 -13.54 -17.09 -9.40
C LEU A 297 -12.05 -16.88 -9.78
N GLY A 298 -11.28 -16.11 -9.00
CA GLY A 298 -9.89 -15.78 -9.31
C GLY A 298 -9.74 -14.88 -10.54
N VAL A 299 -10.71 -13.98 -10.78
CA VAL A 299 -10.76 -13.02 -11.89
C VAL A 299 -10.74 -11.58 -11.37
N SER A 300 -10.48 -10.60 -12.26
CA SER A 300 -10.56 -9.19 -11.87
C SER A 300 -12.00 -8.75 -11.63
N ARG A 301 -12.21 -7.77 -10.74
CA ARG A 301 -13.53 -7.14 -10.54
C ARG A 301 -14.06 -6.54 -11.83
N GLN A 302 -13.16 -5.94 -12.64
CA GLN A 302 -13.51 -5.36 -13.94
C GLN A 302 -14.06 -6.40 -14.90
N SER A 303 -13.51 -7.62 -14.89
CA SER A 303 -14.04 -8.74 -15.65
C SER A 303 -15.45 -9.14 -15.19
N VAL A 304 -15.68 -9.17 -13.86
CA VAL A 304 -17.03 -9.45 -13.30
C VAL A 304 -18.01 -8.34 -13.69
N TYR A 305 -17.66 -7.05 -13.55
CA TYR A 305 -18.49 -5.92 -13.98
C TYR A 305 -18.85 -6.02 -15.46
N ARG A 306 -17.87 -6.31 -16.33
CA ARG A 306 -18.10 -6.48 -17.77
C ARG A 306 -19.15 -7.56 -18.03
N ARG A 307 -19.02 -8.74 -17.39
CA ARG A 307 -19.97 -9.85 -17.57
C ARG A 307 -21.37 -9.52 -17.07
N VAL A 308 -21.48 -8.83 -15.94
CA VAL A 308 -22.76 -8.37 -15.40
C VAL A 308 -23.44 -7.37 -16.34
N HIS A 309 -22.68 -6.47 -16.98
CA HIS A 309 -23.23 -5.51 -17.94
C HIS A 309 -23.55 -6.13 -19.32
N GLU A 310 -22.85 -7.19 -19.73
CA GLU A 310 -23.07 -7.88 -21.00
C GLU A 310 -24.20 -8.90 -20.95
N SER A 311 -24.59 -9.36 -19.77
CA SER A 311 -25.65 -10.38 -19.59
C SER A 311 -26.93 -9.77 -19.04
N PRO A 312 -28.10 -10.07 -19.62
CA PRO A 312 -29.38 -9.60 -19.12
C PRO A 312 -29.82 -10.29 -17.80
N ASP A 313 -29.16 -11.39 -17.43
CA ASP A 313 -29.52 -12.20 -16.25
C ASP A 313 -28.98 -11.66 -14.94
N TYR A 314 -28.03 -10.73 -15.02
CA TYR A 314 -27.39 -10.10 -13.86
C TYR A 314 -27.67 -8.61 -13.82
N ARG A 315 -27.78 -8.06 -12.61
CA ARG A 315 -28.04 -6.64 -12.39
C ARG A 315 -27.22 -6.08 -11.24
N LEU A 316 -26.87 -4.83 -11.35
CA LEU A 316 -26.31 -4.05 -10.23
C LEU A 316 -27.45 -3.24 -9.57
N ALA A 317 -27.24 -2.86 -8.31
CA ALA A 317 -28.21 -2.02 -7.60
C ALA A 317 -28.38 -0.62 -8.23
N SER A 318 -27.37 -0.14 -8.97
CA SER A 318 -27.41 1.10 -9.77
C SER A 318 -28.45 1.05 -10.89
N ASP A 319 -28.73 -0.13 -11.40
CA ASP A 319 -29.57 -0.33 -12.59
C ASP A 319 -31.07 -0.46 -12.25
N LEU A 320 -31.38 -0.47 -10.94
CA LEU A 320 -32.74 -0.59 -10.45
C LEU A 320 -33.51 0.72 -10.55
N SER A 321 -34.74 0.65 -11.01
CA SER A 321 -35.67 1.78 -11.02
C SER A 321 -36.20 2.07 -9.62
N LEU A 322 -36.73 3.30 -9.43
CA LEU A 322 -37.33 3.71 -8.17
C LEU A 322 -38.55 2.91 -7.81
N GLU A 323 -39.34 2.45 -8.80
CA GLU A 323 -40.53 1.63 -8.63
C GLU A 323 -40.15 0.23 -8.14
N GLU A 324 -39.18 -0.42 -8.79
CA GLU A 324 -38.66 -1.74 -8.37
C GLU A 324 -38.15 -1.73 -6.92
N LEU A 325 -37.41 -0.65 -6.55
CA LEU A 325 -36.92 -0.48 -5.17
C LEU A 325 -38.03 -0.34 -4.15
N ARG A 326 -39.07 0.46 -4.46
CA ARG A 326 -40.20 0.69 -3.58
C ARG A 326 -41.02 -0.57 -3.40
N ASP A 327 -41.29 -1.28 -4.50
CA ASP A 327 -42.11 -2.49 -4.48
C ASP A 327 -41.41 -3.62 -3.72
N ALA A 328 -40.11 -3.80 -3.91
CA ALA A 328 -39.32 -4.79 -3.19
C ALA A 328 -39.24 -4.48 -1.68
N LEU A 329 -39.08 -3.22 -1.31
CA LEU A 329 -39.08 -2.81 0.10
C LEU A 329 -40.45 -2.99 0.73
N ALA A 330 -41.56 -2.67 0.02
CA ALA A 330 -42.91 -2.87 0.49
C ALA A 330 -43.22 -4.37 0.69
N ALA A 331 -42.84 -5.22 -0.26
CA ALA A 331 -42.99 -6.67 -0.18
C ALA A 331 -42.20 -7.30 0.98
N CYS A 332 -41.06 -6.70 1.34
CA CYS A 332 -40.20 -7.17 2.43
C CYS A 332 -40.44 -6.44 3.77
N GLY A 333 -41.54 -5.69 3.91
CA GLY A 333 -41.82 -4.98 5.16
C GLY A 333 -40.79 -3.95 5.59
N GLY A 334 -40.03 -3.38 4.64
CA GLY A 334 -38.98 -2.41 4.89
C GLY A 334 -37.57 -3.00 5.15
N ASP A 335 -37.46 -4.35 5.18
CA ASP A 335 -36.15 -4.99 5.37
C ASP A 335 -35.32 -4.94 4.09
N SER A 336 -34.25 -4.11 4.12
CA SER A 336 -33.32 -3.91 2.99
C SER A 336 -32.52 -5.17 2.64
N ARG A 337 -32.30 -6.10 3.57
CA ARG A 337 -31.59 -7.37 3.26
C ARG A 337 -32.48 -8.32 2.52
N CYS A 338 -33.76 -8.42 2.93
CA CYS A 338 -34.80 -9.18 2.23
C CYS A 338 -34.96 -8.62 0.81
N ALA A 339 -35.09 -7.30 0.65
CA ALA A 339 -35.25 -6.62 -0.63
C ALA A 339 -34.03 -6.85 -1.56
N ALA A 340 -32.81 -6.79 -1.04
CA ALA A 340 -31.59 -7.05 -1.83
C ALA A 340 -31.56 -8.47 -2.42
N ARG A 341 -31.94 -9.48 -1.62
CA ARG A 341 -32.06 -10.87 -2.08
C ARG A 341 -33.18 -11.07 -3.09
N ALA A 342 -34.33 -10.45 -2.87
CA ALA A 342 -35.45 -10.52 -3.81
C ALA A 342 -35.14 -9.92 -5.16
N LEU A 343 -34.36 -8.81 -5.18
CA LEU A 343 -33.90 -8.13 -6.39
C LEU A 343 -32.62 -8.74 -7.00
N ARG A 344 -32.01 -9.73 -6.34
CA ARG A 344 -30.73 -10.35 -6.73
C ARG A 344 -29.59 -9.36 -6.92
N VAL A 345 -29.49 -8.39 -6.02
CA VAL A 345 -28.42 -7.38 -6.00
C VAL A 345 -27.70 -7.37 -4.66
N SER A 346 -26.49 -6.82 -4.62
CA SER A 346 -25.74 -6.72 -3.37
C SER A 346 -26.45 -5.83 -2.35
N PHE A 347 -26.44 -6.23 -1.09
CA PHE A 347 -27.03 -5.46 0.00
C PHE A 347 -26.36 -4.08 0.14
N THR A 348 -25.04 -4.04 -0.02
CA THR A 348 -24.24 -2.80 0.04
C THR A 348 -24.64 -1.84 -1.09
N GLY A 349 -24.77 -2.34 -2.30
CA GLY A 349 -25.22 -1.55 -3.45
C GLY A 349 -26.65 -1.04 -3.29
N LEU A 350 -27.56 -1.87 -2.78
CA LEU A 350 -28.95 -1.45 -2.51
C LEU A 350 -29.00 -0.31 -1.48
N ARG A 351 -28.23 -0.42 -0.40
CA ARG A 351 -28.14 0.64 0.63
C ARG A 351 -27.61 1.97 0.08
N ALA A 352 -26.57 1.91 -0.75
CA ALA A 352 -26.05 3.10 -1.41
C ALA A 352 -27.11 3.75 -2.30
N ARG A 353 -27.78 2.95 -3.13
CA ARG A 353 -28.86 3.44 -4.02
C ARG A 353 -30.02 4.07 -3.25
N LEU A 354 -30.41 3.50 -2.10
CA LEU A 354 -31.46 4.07 -1.25
C LEU A 354 -31.05 5.42 -0.64
N LYS A 355 -29.80 5.59 -0.24
CA LYS A 355 -29.26 6.89 0.24
C LYS A 355 -29.32 7.95 -0.87
N ASP A 356 -28.93 7.59 -2.11
CA ASP A 356 -28.98 8.50 -3.26
C ASP A 356 -30.41 8.95 -3.56
N VAL A 357 -31.37 8.04 -3.51
CA VAL A 357 -32.78 8.33 -3.70
C VAL A 357 -33.33 9.25 -2.62
N GLN A 358 -32.96 9.04 -1.35
CA GLN A 358 -33.35 9.92 -0.25
C GLN A 358 -32.73 11.32 -0.40
N ALA A 359 -31.45 11.41 -0.79
CA ALA A 359 -30.77 12.67 -1.03
C ALA A 359 -31.42 13.45 -2.18
N LEU A 360 -31.84 12.78 -3.26
CA LEU A 360 -32.54 13.39 -4.39
C LEU A 360 -33.95 13.89 -3.98
N ALA A 361 -34.67 13.14 -3.14
CA ALA A 361 -35.97 13.52 -2.63
C ALA A 361 -35.90 14.77 -1.72
N VAL A 362 -34.89 14.86 -0.86
CA VAL A 362 -34.64 16.03 0.00
C VAL A 362 -34.29 17.24 -0.85
N LYS A 363 -33.47 17.07 -1.89
CA LYS A 363 -33.08 18.14 -2.79
C LYS A 363 -34.26 18.68 -3.64
N ALA A 364 -35.15 17.80 -4.07
CA ALA A 364 -36.37 18.16 -4.77
C ALA A 364 -37.38 18.91 -3.86
N ALA A 365 -37.47 18.52 -2.59
CA ALA A 365 -38.32 19.20 -1.61
C ALA A 365 -37.79 20.60 -1.22
N SER A 366 -36.46 20.79 -1.21
CA SER A 366 -35.85 22.09 -0.93
C SER A 366 -35.92 23.07 -2.10
N SER A 367 -36.00 22.59 -3.35
CA SER A 367 -36.13 23.43 -4.54
C SER A 367 -37.56 23.87 -4.83
N SER A 368 -38.58 23.16 -4.30
CA SER A 368 -40.00 23.55 -4.43
C SER A 368 -40.49 24.56 -3.36
N GLY A 369 -39.67 24.87 -2.36
CA GLY A 369 -39.97 25.83 -1.29
C GLY A 369 -39.42 27.25 -1.50
N SER A 370 -38.79 27.55 -2.65
CA SER A 370 -38.17 28.85 -2.94
C SER A 370 -38.98 29.76 -3.87
N ASP A 371 -40.14 29.31 -4.32
CA ASP A 371 -41.06 30.06 -5.22
C ASP A 371 -42.45 30.31 -4.60
N ALA A 372 -42.50 30.67 -3.32
CA ALA A 372 -43.73 31.17 -2.69
C ALA A 372 -43.49 32.49 -1.95
#